data_c15b20e4432d242c8c9cb0d0600e3122
#
_entry.id   c15b20e4432d242c8c9cb0d0600e3122
#
_cell.length_a   1.000
_cell.length_b   1.000
_cell.length_c   1.000
_cell.angle_alpha   90.00
_cell.angle_beta   90.00
_cell.angle_gamma   90.00
#
_symmetry.space_group_name_H-M   'P 1'
#
loop_
_entity.id
_entity.type
_entity.pdbx_description
1 polymer ?
#
loop_
_entity_poly.entity_id
_entity_poly.type
_entity_poly.pdbx_seq_one_letter_code
_entity_poly.pdbx_strand_id
1 'polypeptide(L)'
;MRSVASPVVVCTSTDKGEHRAMTMSSFTSLTLTPTPLITFNVKTPSRTLEAISSSRQFNIHILAGDESGVRVADHFTRGNVEGKGLWGLKFEAVEGESMPPTLQEEGVMYVLRCKLFDETVGGGMVSVRDHVMVVGEVLEVASGKGEHNGTEFGLAYADRKYRGVGGVLPMGHDSNV
;
A
#
# COMPACT_ATOMS: atom_id res chain seq x y z
N MET A 1 16.00 -12.27 7.88
CA MET A 1 14.92 -11.47 7.27
C MET A 1 13.86 -12.32 6.54
N ARG A 2 14.16 -13.54 6.03
CA ARG A 2 13.15 -14.36 5.30
C ARG A 2 11.94 -14.80 6.14
N SER A 3 12.12 -14.98 7.44
CA SER A 3 11.08 -15.45 8.36
C SER A 3 10.17 -14.34 8.90
N VAL A 4 10.44 -13.09 8.54
CA VAL A 4 9.62 -11.96 8.98
C VAL A 4 8.50 -11.78 7.96
N ALA A 5 7.25 -11.93 8.43
CA ALA A 5 6.08 -11.63 7.64
C ALA A 5 5.88 -10.11 7.57
N SER A 6 5.61 -9.61 6.38
CA SER A 6 5.33 -8.19 6.13
C SER A 6 4.04 -8.05 5.35
N PRO A 7 3.22 -7.02 5.60
CA PRO A 7 2.00 -6.78 4.82
C PRO A 7 2.36 -6.45 3.37
N VAL A 8 1.53 -6.90 2.44
CA VAL A 8 1.66 -6.56 1.01
C VAL A 8 0.55 -5.61 0.63
N VAL A 9 0.93 -4.48 0.06
CA VAL A 9 0.01 -3.44 -0.38
C VAL A 9 0.41 -2.92 -1.76
N VAL A 10 -0.53 -2.28 -2.46
CA VAL A 10 -0.24 -1.52 -3.68
C VAL A 10 -0.37 -0.03 -3.39
N CYS A 11 0.66 0.72 -3.76
CA CYS A 11 0.65 2.17 -3.75
C CYS A 11 0.36 2.71 -5.15
N THR A 12 -0.57 3.66 -5.28
CA THR A 12 -0.83 4.40 -6.51
C THR A 12 -0.59 5.89 -6.29
N SER A 13 -0.15 6.59 -7.32
CA SER A 13 -0.01 8.05 -7.37
C SER A 13 -0.12 8.53 -8.80
N THR A 14 -0.18 9.85 -9.00
CA THR A 14 -0.28 10.47 -10.33
C THR A 14 0.75 11.59 -10.47
N ASP A 15 1.45 11.63 -11.59
CA ASP A 15 2.33 12.72 -11.97
C ASP A 15 1.93 13.23 -13.36
N LYS A 16 1.53 14.50 -13.45
CA LYS A 16 1.15 15.17 -14.71
C LYS A 16 0.14 14.36 -15.56
N GLY A 17 -0.85 13.76 -14.92
CA GLY A 17 -1.84 12.90 -15.55
C GLY A 17 -1.39 11.46 -15.81
N GLU A 18 -0.14 11.14 -15.55
CA GLU A 18 0.41 9.78 -15.66
C GLU A 18 0.22 8.99 -14.37
N HIS A 19 -0.57 7.95 -14.41
CA HIS A 19 -0.80 7.08 -13.26
C HIS A 19 0.38 6.14 -13.03
N ARG A 20 0.77 6.00 -11.77
CA ARG A 20 1.86 5.14 -11.31
C ARG A 20 1.37 4.22 -10.21
N ALA A 21 1.89 3.01 -10.21
CA ALA A 21 1.60 2.04 -9.15
C ALA A 21 2.82 1.17 -8.87
N MET A 22 2.89 0.64 -7.64
CA MET A 22 3.90 -0.35 -7.24
C MET A 22 3.37 -1.22 -6.11
N THR A 23 3.78 -2.47 -6.11
CA THR A 23 3.60 -3.38 -4.97
C THR A 23 4.77 -3.23 -4.01
N MET A 24 4.47 -3.21 -2.73
CA MET A 24 5.48 -3.12 -1.68
C MET A 24 5.13 -3.95 -0.46
N SER A 25 6.16 -4.34 0.32
CA SER A 25 6.04 -5.09 1.57
C SER A 25 6.70 -4.39 2.76
N SER A 26 6.94 -3.10 2.64
CA SER A 26 7.55 -2.27 3.71
C SER A 26 6.54 -1.38 4.43
N PHE A 27 5.25 -1.53 4.12
CA PHE A 27 4.17 -0.73 4.72
C PHE A 27 4.00 -1.05 6.20
N THR A 28 3.84 0.00 7.02
CA THR A 28 3.45 -0.13 8.43
C THR A 28 2.73 1.13 8.92
N SER A 29 1.86 0.97 9.93
CA SER A 29 1.33 2.11 10.68
C SER A 29 2.41 2.67 11.60
N LEU A 30 2.51 4.01 11.68
CA LEU A 30 3.45 4.70 12.58
C LEU A 30 2.75 5.16 13.85
N THR A 31 1.56 5.76 13.73
CA THR A 31 0.68 6.15 14.84
C THR A 31 -0.76 6.19 14.38
N LEU A 32 -1.70 6.12 15.32
CA LEU A 32 -3.12 6.24 15.05
C LEU A 32 -3.71 7.56 15.59
N THR A 33 -2.99 8.23 16.47
CA THR A 33 -3.44 9.47 17.14
C THR A 33 -2.33 10.51 17.15
N PRO A 34 -2.63 11.81 17.02
CA PRO A 34 -3.96 12.42 16.80
C PRO A 34 -4.54 12.14 15.41
N THR A 35 -3.71 11.95 14.40
CA THR A 35 -4.08 11.53 13.04
C THR A 35 -3.33 10.26 12.67
N PRO A 36 -3.95 9.32 11.92
CA PRO A 36 -3.25 8.11 11.51
C PRO A 36 -2.11 8.45 10.54
N LEU A 37 -0.89 8.03 10.91
CA LEU A 37 0.29 8.11 10.06
C LEU A 37 0.75 6.71 9.67
N ILE A 38 1.21 6.60 8.43
CA ILE A 38 1.79 5.37 7.88
C ILE A 38 3.19 5.65 7.32
N THR A 39 3.99 4.62 7.21
CA THR A 39 5.31 4.69 6.59
C THR A 39 5.58 3.49 5.70
N PHE A 40 6.40 3.71 4.69
CA PHE A 40 6.93 2.68 3.81
C PHE A 40 8.25 3.13 3.15
N ASN A 41 8.97 2.17 2.57
CA ASN A 41 10.26 2.44 1.95
C ASN A 41 10.19 2.19 0.44
N VAL A 42 10.79 3.08 -0.33
CA VAL A 42 10.89 2.97 -1.79
C VAL A 42 12.35 2.99 -2.22
N LYS A 43 12.76 2.00 -3.00
CA LYS A 43 14.09 1.99 -3.61
C LYS A 43 14.16 3.00 -4.76
N THR A 44 15.25 3.75 -4.86
CA THR A 44 15.49 4.71 -5.94
C THR A 44 16.37 4.11 -7.05
N PRO A 45 16.16 4.48 -8.33
CA PRO A 45 15.12 5.39 -8.84
C PRO A 45 13.73 4.74 -8.90
N SER A 46 12.66 5.53 -8.70
CA SER A 46 11.28 5.05 -8.76
C SER A 46 10.33 6.12 -9.31
N ARG A 47 9.68 5.81 -10.43
CA ARG A 47 8.67 6.69 -11.03
C ARG A 47 7.45 6.90 -10.12
N THR A 48 7.08 5.91 -9.32
CA THR A 48 6.00 6.07 -8.35
C THR A 48 6.41 7.02 -7.22
N LEU A 49 7.65 6.96 -6.76
CA LEU A 49 8.17 7.91 -5.77
C LEU A 49 8.21 9.35 -6.33
N GLU A 50 8.60 9.51 -7.59
CA GLU A 50 8.58 10.81 -8.28
C GLU A 50 7.15 11.36 -8.36
N ALA A 51 6.17 10.52 -8.68
CA ALA A 51 4.77 10.89 -8.69
C ALA A 51 4.26 11.31 -7.30
N ILE A 52 4.60 10.56 -6.24
CA ILE A 52 4.28 10.92 -4.86
C ILE A 52 4.92 12.27 -4.48
N SER A 53 6.18 12.49 -4.85
CA SER A 53 6.89 13.75 -4.57
C SER A 53 6.24 14.94 -5.26
N SER A 54 5.80 14.76 -6.50
CA SER A 54 5.20 15.79 -7.34
C SER A 54 3.77 16.14 -6.91
N SER A 55 2.90 15.14 -6.79
CA SER A 55 1.49 15.33 -6.43
C SER A 55 1.25 15.53 -4.93
N ARG A 56 2.18 15.06 -4.11
CA ARG A 56 2.08 14.96 -2.64
C ARG A 56 0.93 14.08 -2.15
N GLN A 57 0.30 13.31 -3.05
CA GLN A 57 -0.84 12.46 -2.78
C GLN A 57 -0.60 11.04 -3.28
N PHE A 58 -1.14 10.06 -2.56
CA PHE A 58 -1.07 8.66 -2.95
C PHE A 58 -2.18 7.86 -2.27
N ASN A 59 -2.56 6.73 -2.88
CA ASN A 59 -3.46 5.76 -2.26
C ASN A 59 -2.67 4.51 -1.88
N ILE A 60 -3.01 3.90 -0.74
CA ILE A 60 -2.54 2.58 -0.33
C ILE A 60 -3.74 1.63 -0.40
N HIS A 61 -3.60 0.58 -1.19
CA HIS A 61 -4.60 -0.47 -1.35
C HIS A 61 -4.20 -1.66 -0.48
N ILE A 62 -4.99 -1.94 0.54
CA ILE A 62 -4.85 -3.13 1.39
C ILE A 62 -5.46 -4.30 0.63
N LEU A 63 -4.67 -5.34 0.41
CA LEU A 63 -5.05 -6.49 -0.40
C LEU A 63 -5.56 -7.64 0.44
N ALA A 64 -6.52 -8.39 -0.09
CA ALA A 64 -7.04 -9.60 0.53
C ALA A 64 -5.95 -10.69 0.62
N GLY A 65 -5.97 -11.47 1.70
CA GLY A 65 -5.03 -12.56 1.96
C GLY A 65 -5.33 -13.84 1.17
N ASP A 66 -5.85 -13.72 -0.04
CA ASP A 66 -6.29 -14.78 -0.93
C ASP A 66 -5.72 -14.64 -2.36
N GLU A 67 -6.18 -15.48 -3.28
CA GLU A 67 -5.73 -15.47 -4.69
C GLU A 67 -6.09 -14.16 -5.42
N SER A 68 -7.19 -13.50 -5.04
CA SER A 68 -7.59 -12.23 -5.65
C SER A 68 -6.62 -11.10 -5.31
N GLY A 69 -6.21 -11.02 -4.04
CA GLY A 69 -5.18 -10.08 -3.61
C GLY A 69 -3.80 -10.38 -4.19
N VAL A 70 -3.43 -11.66 -4.32
CA VAL A 70 -2.18 -12.07 -4.98
C VAL A 70 -2.15 -11.61 -6.43
N ARG A 71 -3.25 -11.76 -7.20
CA ARG A 71 -3.31 -11.27 -8.59
C ARG A 71 -3.05 -9.78 -8.70
N VAL A 72 -3.65 -8.98 -7.83
CA VAL A 72 -3.42 -7.52 -7.79
C VAL A 72 -1.97 -7.21 -7.42
N ALA A 73 -1.44 -7.86 -6.39
CA ALA A 73 -0.05 -7.67 -5.96
C ALA A 73 0.96 -8.00 -7.07
N ASP A 74 0.81 -9.17 -7.72
CA ASP A 74 1.75 -9.66 -8.72
C ASP A 74 1.77 -8.78 -9.98
N HIS A 75 0.64 -8.17 -10.33
CA HIS A 75 0.52 -7.26 -11.48
C HIS A 75 1.55 -6.11 -11.43
N PHE A 76 1.82 -5.56 -10.24
CA PHE A 76 2.70 -4.41 -10.07
C PHE A 76 4.11 -4.76 -9.56
N THR A 77 4.44 -6.04 -9.33
CA THR A 77 5.77 -6.44 -8.83
C THR A 77 6.89 -6.17 -9.81
N ARG A 78 6.60 -6.24 -11.11
CA ARG A 78 7.59 -6.02 -12.17
C ARG A 78 7.76 -4.55 -12.55
N GLY A 79 7.15 -3.66 -11.77
CA GLY A 79 7.09 -2.23 -12.08
C GLY A 79 6.29 -1.94 -13.36
N ASN A 80 6.24 -0.66 -13.73
CA ASN A 80 5.65 -0.25 -15.02
C ASN A 80 6.63 -0.58 -16.17
N VAL A 81 6.97 -1.86 -16.37
CA VAL A 81 7.78 -2.26 -17.51
C VAL A 81 6.93 -2.09 -18.77
N GLU A 82 7.39 -1.21 -19.65
CA GLU A 82 6.85 -1.01 -21.01
C GLU A 82 5.37 -0.62 -21.09
N GLY A 83 4.97 0.47 -20.44
CA GLY A 83 3.64 1.05 -20.69
C GLY A 83 2.45 0.22 -20.22
N LYS A 84 2.67 -0.83 -19.44
CA LYS A 84 1.58 -1.65 -18.90
C LYS A 84 0.88 -1.01 -17.71
N GLY A 85 1.43 -0.01 -17.04
CA GLY A 85 0.79 0.78 -15.99
C GLY A 85 -0.34 0.08 -15.23
N LEU A 86 -1.49 0.74 -15.18
CA LEU A 86 -2.75 0.17 -14.66
C LEU A 86 -3.49 -0.70 -15.69
N TRP A 87 -2.95 -0.92 -16.90
CA TRP A 87 -3.58 -1.63 -17.99
C TRP A 87 -3.90 -3.09 -17.59
N GLY A 88 -5.16 -3.46 -17.78
CA GLY A 88 -5.68 -4.79 -17.45
C GLY A 88 -6.29 -4.91 -16.05
N LEU A 89 -6.25 -3.86 -15.24
CA LEU A 89 -6.98 -3.76 -13.97
C LEU A 89 -8.05 -2.66 -14.07
N LYS A 90 -9.14 -2.86 -13.33
CA LYS A 90 -10.19 -1.85 -13.18
C LYS A 90 -9.72 -0.79 -12.18
N PHE A 91 -9.85 0.48 -12.52
CA PHE A 91 -9.56 1.60 -11.62
C PHE A 91 -10.46 2.79 -11.91
N GLU A 92 -10.63 3.63 -10.90
CA GLU A 92 -11.25 4.95 -11.03
C GLU A 92 -10.17 6.02 -10.93
N ALA A 93 -10.20 6.95 -11.86
CA ALA A 93 -9.37 8.15 -11.84
C ALA A 93 -10.23 9.33 -12.29
N VAL A 94 -9.96 10.49 -11.71
CA VAL A 94 -10.62 11.74 -12.13
C VAL A 94 -9.77 12.38 -13.22
N GLU A 95 -10.33 12.53 -14.42
CA GLU A 95 -9.63 13.15 -15.54
C GLU A 95 -9.25 14.61 -15.21
N GLY A 96 -8.02 14.99 -15.53
CA GLY A 96 -7.51 16.35 -15.34
C GLY A 96 -7.08 16.68 -13.92
N GLU A 97 -7.24 15.79 -12.96
CA GLU A 97 -6.79 15.98 -11.59
C GLU A 97 -5.52 15.15 -11.29
N SER A 98 -4.70 15.68 -10.38
CA SER A 98 -3.51 14.97 -9.87
C SER A 98 -3.87 13.91 -8.81
N MET A 99 -5.13 13.51 -8.75
CA MET A 99 -5.61 12.52 -7.79
C MET A 99 -5.06 11.13 -8.09
N PRO A 100 -4.60 10.38 -7.08
CA PRO A 100 -4.16 9.02 -7.26
C PRO A 100 -5.31 8.11 -7.71
N PRO A 101 -5.10 7.22 -8.69
CA PRO A 101 -6.14 6.29 -9.12
C PRO A 101 -6.49 5.30 -8.01
N THR A 102 -7.77 4.95 -7.92
CA THR A 102 -8.30 3.95 -6.98
C THR A 102 -8.56 2.64 -7.73
N LEU A 103 -7.88 1.57 -7.35
CA LEU A 103 -8.09 0.24 -7.92
C LEU A 103 -9.47 -0.30 -7.53
N GLN A 104 -10.19 -0.84 -8.52
CA GLN A 104 -11.56 -1.36 -8.40
C GLN A 104 -11.59 -2.88 -8.61
N GLU A 105 -10.64 -3.58 -7.97
CA GLU A 105 -10.48 -5.03 -8.06
C GLU A 105 -11.03 -5.73 -6.81
N GLU A 106 -11.57 -6.94 -6.99
CA GLU A 106 -12.10 -7.76 -5.89
C GLU A 106 -11.04 -8.07 -4.83
N GLY A 107 -9.77 -8.14 -5.22
CA GLY A 107 -8.66 -8.35 -4.28
C GLY A 107 -8.28 -7.15 -3.43
N VAL A 108 -9.00 -6.01 -3.52
CA VAL A 108 -8.77 -4.81 -2.72
C VAL A 108 -9.79 -4.74 -1.59
N MET A 109 -9.34 -4.86 -0.34
CA MET A 109 -10.19 -4.79 0.86
C MET A 109 -10.50 -3.35 1.24
N TYR A 110 -9.46 -2.52 1.35
CA TYR A 110 -9.56 -1.12 1.76
C TYR A 110 -8.61 -0.26 0.94
N VAL A 111 -8.98 1.01 0.81
CA VAL A 111 -8.16 2.05 0.20
C VAL A 111 -7.93 3.16 1.23
N LEU A 112 -6.67 3.39 1.55
CA LEU A 112 -6.25 4.53 2.38
C LEU A 112 -5.89 5.67 1.44
N ARG A 113 -6.63 6.78 1.48
CA ARG A 113 -6.27 8.00 0.76
C ARG A 113 -5.32 8.82 1.62
N CYS A 114 -4.15 9.09 1.10
CA CYS A 114 -3.05 9.66 1.85
C CYS A 114 -2.46 10.89 1.17
N LYS A 115 -1.89 11.76 1.99
CA LYS A 115 -0.96 12.81 1.54
C LYS A 115 0.39 12.65 2.25
N LEU A 116 1.46 13.22 1.68
CA LEU A 116 2.74 13.32 2.38
C LEU A 116 2.57 14.13 3.67
N PHE A 117 3.19 13.67 4.74
CA PHE A 117 3.14 14.33 6.05
C PHE A 117 4.16 15.48 6.10
N ASP A 118 3.67 16.72 6.06
CA ASP A 118 4.49 17.92 5.88
C ASP A 118 5.32 18.33 7.10
N GLU A 119 4.94 17.90 8.29
CA GLU A 119 5.56 18.33 9.55
C GLU A 119 6.93 17.67 9.83
N THR A 120 7.38 16.76 8.98
CA THR A 120 8.69 16.15 9.10
C THR A 120 9.77 16.96 8.37
N VAL A 121 11.01 16.87 8.85
CA VAL A 121 12.17 17.34 8.10
C VAL A 121 12.21 16.57 6.76
N GLY A 122 12.15 17.28 5.64
CA GLY A 122 12.05 16.67 4.30
C GLY A 122 10.62 16.47 3.80
N GLY A 123 9.60 17.00 4.48
CA GLY A 123 8.21 17.04 4.00
C GLY A 123 7.61 15.67 3.72
N GLY A 124 7.83 14.72 4.62
CA GLY A 124 7.31 13.36 4.51
C GLY A 124 8.23 12.39 3.76
N MET A 125 9.42 12.80 3.35
CA MET A 125 10.38 11.97 2.61
C MET A 125 11.77 12.05 3.22
N VAL A 126 12.30 10.90 3.69
CA VAL A 126 13.63 10.81 4.31
C VAL A 126 14.51 9.87 3.49
N SER A 127 15.58 10.42 2.91
CA SER A 127 16.54 9.64 2.11
C SER A 127 17.47 8.83 3.01
N VAL A 128 17.57 7.52 2.76
CA VAL A 128 18.46 6.60 3.46
C VAL A 128 19.16 5.73 2.41
N ARG A 129 20.41 6.06 2.06
CA ARG A 129 21.19 5.41 1.01
C ARG A 129 20.43 5.39 -0.33
N ASP A 130 20.14 4.20 -0.88
CA ASP A 130 19.41 3.98 -2.12
C ASP A 130 17.89 3.82 -1.92
N HIS A 131 17.38 4.22 -0.75
CA HIS A 131 15.96 4.18 -0.40
C HIS A 131 15.48 5.54 0.11
N VAL A 132 14.18 5.77 -0.05
CA VAL A 132 13.47 6.88 0.59
C VAL A 132 12.39 6.28 1.47
N MET A 133 12.40 6.65 2.75
CA MET A 133 11.30 6.39 3.67
C MET A 133 10.25 7.48 3.46
N VAL A 134 9.03 7.07 3.14
CA VAL A 134 7.87 7.94 2.97
C VAL A 134 7.04 7.91 4.23
N VAL A 135 6.64 9.07 4.74
CA VAL A 135 5.68 9.23 5.82
C VAL A 135 4.43 9.90 5.25
N GLY A 136 3.29 9.27 5.44
CA GLY A 136 2.01 9.77 4.94
C GLY A 136 0.97 9.88 6.05
N GLU A 137 0.12 10.89 5.93
CA GLU A 137 -1.08 11.05 6.72
C GLU A 137 -2.27 10.43 6.01
N VAL A 138 -3.04 9.59 6.70
CA VAL A 138 -4.26 8.99 6.18
C VAL A 138 -5.41 9.97 6.35
N LEU A 139 -5.97 10.43 5.23
CA LEU A 139 -7.07 11.38 5.20
C LEU A 139 -8.42 10.68 5.24
N GLU A 140 -8.52 9.51 4.62
CA GLU A 140 -9.75 8.74 4.48
C GLU A 140 -9.44 7.26 4.35
N VAL A 141 -10.34 6.42 4.87
CA VAL A 141 -10.35 4.97 4.65
C VAL A 141 -11.65 4.62 3.95
N ALA A 142 -11.54 4.13 2.73
CA ALA A 142 -12.68 3.66 1.93
C ALA A 142 -12.68 2.13 1.82
N SER A 143 -13.86 1.53 1.70
CA SER A 143 -13.98 0.11 1.37
C SER A 143 -13.55 -0.14 -0.07
N GLY A 144 -12.84 -1.24 -0.31
CA GLY A 144 -12.56 -1.75 -1.66
C GLY A 144 -13.81 -2.42 -2.28
N LYS A 145 -13.60 -3.07 -3.43
CA LYS A 145 -14.68 -3.78 -4.15
C LYS A 145 -14.91 -5.21 -3.68
N GLY A 146 -13.97 -5.81 -2.95
CA GLY A 146 -14.14 -7.15 -2.40
C GLY A 146 -15.26 -7.19 -1.35
N GLU A 147 -16.08 -8.24 -1.38
CA GLU A 147 -17.00 -8.53 -0.28
C GLU A 147 -16.21 -9.15 0.87
N HIS A 148 -15.85 -8.33 1.85
CA HIS A 148 -15.11 -8.78 3.03
C HIS A 148 -16.03 -8.78 4.24
N ASN A 149 -16.17 -9.94 4.87
CA ASN A 149 -17.03 -10.15 6.04
C ASN A 149 -16.40 -9.68 7.38
N GLY A 150 -15.27 -8.96 7.31
CA GLY A 150 -14.57 -8.41 8.47
C GLY A 150 -13.72 -9.41 9.26
N THR A 151 -13.66 -10.68 8.82
CA THR A 151 -12.83 -11.74 9.45
C THR A 151 -11.55 -12.02 8.66
N GLU A 152 -11.38 -11.38 7.53
CA GLU A 152 -10.24 -11.57 6.63
C GLU A 152 -9.09 -10.67 7.00
N PHE A 153 -7.88 -11.19 6.80
CA PHE A 153 -6.65 -10.47 7.03
C PHE A 153 -6.00 -10.07 5.70
N GLY A 154 -5.24 -9.00 5.73
CA GLY A 154 -4.48 -8.52 4.58
C GLY A 154 -3.42 -9.51 4.12
N LEU A 155 -3.06 -9.41 2.83
CA LEU A 155 -2.02 -10.21 2.20
C LEU A 155 -0.67 -9.97 2.89
N ALA A 156 0.05 -11.05 3.17
CA ALA A 156 1.38 -11.02 3.74
C ALA A 156 2.42 -11.63 2.80
N TYR A 157 3.68 -11.27 3.01
CA TYR A 157 4.83 -11.82 2.28
C TYR A 157 5.89 -12.30 3.27
N ALA A 158 6.26 -13.57 3.18
CA ALA A 158 7.34 -14.15 3.94
C ALA A 158 7.99 -15.29 3.15
N ASP A 159 9.29 -15.47 3.33
CA ASP A 159 10.07 -16.51 2.65
C ASP A 159 9.88 -16.53 1.12
N ARG A 160 9.85 -15.34 0.50
CA ARG A 160 9.69 -15.11 -0.94
C ARG A 160 8.37 -15.65 -1.52
N LYS A 161 7.32 -15.73 -0.69
CA LYS A 161 5.99 -16.19 -1.09
C LYS A 161 4.91 -15.29 -0.49
N TYR A 162 3.81 -15.13 -1.20
CA TYR A 162 2.59 -14.58 -0.64
C TYR A 162 1.98 -15.57 0.36
N ARG A 163 1.38 -15.04 1.40
CA ARG A 163 0.77 -15.82 2.49
C ARG A 163 -0.50 -15.15 2.98
N GLY A 164 -1.51 -15.94 3.27
CA GLY A 164 -2.60 -15.53 4.16
C GLY A 164 -2.13 -15.56 5.62
N VAL A 165 -2.77 -14.78 6.48
CA VAL A 165 -2.57 -14.83 7.92
C VAL A 165 -3.29 -16.07 8.46
N GLY A 166 -2.59 -16.88 9.24
CA GLY A 166 -3.10 -18.15 9.78
C GLY A 166 -4.02 -17.99 10.99
N GLY A 167 -4.31 -19.12 11.65
CA GLY A 167 -5.15 -19.15 12.83
C GLY A 167 -4.61 -18.38 14.03
N VAL A 168 -5.51 -18.03 14.95
CA VAL A 168 -5.17 -17.35 16.21
C VAL A 168 -4.34 -18.28 17.09
N LEU A 169 -3.22 -17.77 17.61
CA LEU A 169 -2.44 -18.46 18.62
C LEU A 169 -3.03 -18.14 20.01
N PRO A 170 -3.18 -19.13 20.90
CA PRO A 170 -3.68 -18.89 22.26
C PRO A 170 -2.73 -17.95 23.00
N MET A 171 -3.27 -16.92 23.62
CA MET A 171 -2.51 -16.11 24.56
C MET A 171 -2.39 -16.91 25.88
N GLY A 172 -1.16 -17.05 26.37
CA GLY A 172 -0.84 -17.82 27.59
C GLY A 172 -1.32 -17.15 28.88
N HIS A 173 -2.58 -16.70 28.93
CA HIS A 173 -3.21 -16.11 30.11
C HIS A 173 -4.62 -16.66 30.30
N ASP A 174 -4.74 -17.98 30.51
CA ASP A 174 -5.90 -18.58 31.17
C ASP A 174 -5.38 -19.66 32.11
N SER A 175 -4.69 -19.22 33.15
CA SER A 175 -4.49 -20.02 34.34
C SER A 175 -4.84 -19.15 35.53
N ASN A 176 -5.96 -19.49 36.14
CA ASN A 176 -6.48 -19.07 37.44
C ASN A 176 -7.33 -17.78 37.48
N VAL A 177 -8.62 -17.90 37.62
CA VAL A 177 -9.23 -18.19 38.96
C VAL A 177 -10.54 -18.93 38.72
#